data_30bfb61285a0eac5606c433e23adbdea
#
_entry.id   30bfb61285a0eac5606c433e23adbdea
#
_cell.length_a   1.000
_cell.length_b   1.000
_cell.length_c   1.000
_cell.angle_alpha   90.00
_cell.angle_beta   90.00
_cell.angle_gamma   90.00
#
_symmetry.space_group_name_H-M   'P 1'
#
loop_
_entity.id
_entity.type
_entity.pdbx_description
1 polymer ?
#
loop_
_entity_poly.entity_id
_entity_poly.type
_entity_poly.pdbx_seq_one_letter_code
_entity_poly.pdbx_strand_id
1 'polypeptide(L)'
;AISKKDMIRFFLFGFIIALHWLTFFHAIKIANISITLACISTGAFFTSILEPIFYKRKFILYEVLLGCLVVVGLLLIFQFETQYKMGILIALLSAFLSAVFSLINGKLAKSYDSVVISFYELLGGLFILGCFLVVQGGFTLSNFNFQGFDYLWIGILGSICTAYPFIATINIMKYLSPYTVMLTINLEPIYGILLAVLLFKDQEKMTPAFYFGAIIILSTVLLNAYFKNRKKVEA
;
A
#
# COMPACT_ATOMS: atom_id res chain seq x y z
N ALA A 1 20.14 -17.59 14.14
CA ALA A 1 20.97 -17.19 12.99
C ALA A 1 20.15 -17.42 11.71
N ILE A 2 20.15 -16.44 10.81
CA ILE A 2 19.44 -16.53 9.55
C ILE A 2 20.35 -17.17 8.51
N SER A 3 19.81 -18.06 7.69
CA SER A 3 20.57 -18.69 6.61
C SER A 3 20.86 -17.71 5.48
N LYS A 4 21.99 -17.89 4.76
CA LYS A 4 22.29 -17.09 3.56
C LYS A 4 21.18 -17.18 2.50
N LYS A 5 20.51 -18.33 2.43
CA LYS A 5 19.38 -18.55 1.52
C LYS A 5 18.19 -17.66 1.87
N ASP A 6 17.88 -17.50 3.17
CA ASP A 6 16.78 -16.64 3.61
C ASP A 6 17.11 -15.16 3.40
N MET A 7 18.37 -14.74 3.62
CA MET A 7 18.83 -13.38 3.34
C MET A 7 18.61 -13.01 1.88
N ILE A 8 19.03 -13.88 0.94
CA ILE A 8 18.83 -13.70 -0.50
C ILE A 8 17.33 -13.65 -0.83
N ARG A 9 16.54 -14.51 -0.21
CA ARG A 9 15.09 -14.54 -0.41
C ARG A 9 14.41 -13.24 0.02
N PHE A 10 14.75 -12.71 1.20
CA PHE A 10 14.20 -11.42 1.66
C PHE A 10 14.66 -10.28 0.76
N PHE A 11 15.92 -10.26 0.34
CA PHE A 11 16.43 -9.31 -0.62
C PHE A 11 15.64 -9.33 -1.94
N LEU A 12 15.32 -10.52 -2.46
CA LEU A 12 14.52 -10.66 -3.67
C LEU A 12 13.06 -10.19 -3.48
N PHE A 13 12.48 -10.32 -2.28
CA PHE A 13 11.15 -9.75 -2.01
C PHE A 13 11.15 -8.23 -2.03
N GLY A 14 12.29 -7.59 -1.79
CA GLY A 14 12.48 -6.16 -1.99
C GLY A 14 12.16 -5.67 -3.41
N PHE A 15 12.23 -6.55 -4.43
CA PHE A 15 11.79 -6.23 -5.79
C PHE A 15 10.29 -5.88 -5.85
N ILE A 16 9.44 -6.62 -5.14
CA ILE A 16 7.99 -6.36 -5.10
C ILE A 16 7.72 -5.01 -4.45
N ILE A 17 8.47 -4.68 -3.38
CA ILE A 17 8.36 -3.40 -2.68
C ILE A 17 8.81 -2.25 -3.59
N ALA A 18 9.93 -2.41 -4.30
CA ALA A 18 10.41 -1.42 -5.25
C ALA A 18 9.39 -1.15 -6.37
N LEU A 19 8.80 -2.21 -6.95
CA LEU A 19 7.74 -2.07 -7.95
C LEU A 19 6.49 -1.39 -7.39
N HIS A 20 6.09 -1.73 -6.15
CA HIS A 20 4.98 -1.05 -5.48
C HIS A 20 5.26 0.45 -5.36
N TRP A 21 6.42 0.86 -4.88
CA TRP A 21 6.78 2.27 -4.76
C TRP A 21 6.88 2.99 -6.10
N LEU A 22 7.52 2.37 -7.10
CA LEU A 22 7.60 2.95 -8.45
C LEU A 22 6.21 3.20 -9.04
N THR A 23 5.32 2.21 -8.93
CA THR A 23 3.93 2.34 -9.42
C THR A 23 3.12 3.34 -8.59
N PHE A 24 3.29 3.36 -7.27
CA PHE A 24 2.63 4.30 -6.37
C PHE A 24 2.98 5.76 -6.70
N PHE A 25 4.27 6.10 -6.68
CA PHE A 25 4.72 7.46 -6.97
C PHE A 25 4.48 7.87 -8.41
N HIS A 26 4.55 6.92 -9.36
CA HIS A 26 4.18 7.21 -10.75
C HIS A 26 2.69 7.51 -10.90
N ALA A 27 1.82 6.76 -10.22
CA ALA A 27 0.39 7.04 -10.21
C ALA A 27 0.08 8.44 -9.67
N ILE A 28 0.72 8.87 -8.58
CA ILE A 28 0.58 10.23 -8.04
C ILE A 28 0.97 11.29 -9.10
N LYS A 29 2.05 11.06 -9.86
CA LYS A 29 2.52 12.01 -10.87
C LYS A 29 1.60 12.15 -12.07
N ILE A 30 0.95 11.08 -12.50
CA ILE A 30 0.08 11.08 -13.70
C ILE A 30 -1.41 11.19 -13.38
N ALA A 31 -1.79 11.03 -12.12
CA ALA A 31 -3.10 11.37 -11.61
C ALA A 31 -2.96 12.48 -10.55
N ASN A 32 -3.18 12.13 -9.29
CA ASN A 32 -2.94 12.97 -8.11
C ASN A 32 -2.95 12.10 -6.85
N ILE A 33 -2.76 12.73 -5.69
CA ILE A 33 -2.70 12.06 -4.40
C ILE A 33 -4.05 11.41 -4.06
N SER A 34 -5.15 12.16 -4.23
CA SER A 34 -6.50 11.72 -3.84
C SER A 34 -6.94 10.45 -4.59
N ILE A 35 -6.77 10.43 -5.90
CA ILE A 35 -7.09 9.25 -6.74
C ILE A 35 -6.21 8.07 -6.38
N THR A 36 -4.92 8.31 -6.24
CA THR A 36 -3.97 7.24 -5.92
C THR A 36 -4.30 6.59 -4.58
N LEU A 37 -4.54 7.38 -3.54
CA LEU A 37 -4.88 6.86 -2.21
C LEU A 37 -6.24 6.14 -2.19
N ALA A 38 -7.24 6.65 -2.92
CA ALA A 38 -8.52 5.95 -3.07
C ALA A 38 -8.35 4.57 -3.72
N CYS A 39 -7.50 4.46 -4.75
CA CYS A 39 -7.19 3.19 -5.40
C CYS A 39 -6.36 2.26 -4.51
N ILE A 40 -5.38 2.78 -3.76
CA ILE A 40 -4.55 1.99 -2.82
C ILE A 40 -5.40 1.33 -1.74
N SER A 41 -6.50 1.96 -1.31
CA SER A 41 -7.42 1.36 -0.33
C SER A 41 -8.03 0.03 -0.79
N THR A 42 -7.99 -0.28 -2.09
CA THR A 42 -8.39 -1.59 -2.62
C THR A 42 -7.41 -2.72 -2.26
N GLY A 43 -6.25 -2.41 -1.67
CA GLY A 43 -5.32 -3.42 -1.17
C GLY A 43 -5.95 -4.42 -0.20
N ALA A 44 -6.91 -3.99 0.64
CA ALA A 44 -7.68 -4.90 1.50
C ALA A 44 -8.55 -5.86 0.69
N PHE A 45 -9.14 -5.40 -0.43
CA PHE A 45 -9.88 -6.28 -1.35
C PHE A 45 -8.96 -7.33 -1.97
N PHE A 46 -7.83 -6.94 -2.54
CA PHE A 46 -6.87 -7.90 -3.07
C PHE A 46 -6.41 -8.90 -2.01
N THR A 47 -6.15 -8.43 -0.79
CA THR A 47 -5.75 -9.30 0.32
C THR A 47 -6.87 -10.27 0.71
N SER A 48 -8.14 -9.86 0.69
CA SER A 48 -9.28 -10.73 1.02
C SER A 48 -9.42 -11.93 0.07
N ILE A 49 -9.02 -11.73 -1.20
CA ILE A 49 -9.03 -12.80 -2.22
C ILE A 49 -7.74 -13.63 -2.15
N LEU A 50 -6.58 -12.97 -2.05
CA LEU A 50 -5.29 -13.65 -2.11
C LEU A 50 -4.95 -14.40 -0.82
N GLU A 51 -5.35 -13.89 0.36
CA GLU A 51 -5.04 -14.52 1.65
C GLU A 51 -5.60 -15.94 1.77
N PRO A 52 -6.87 -16.23 1.42
CA PRO A 52 -7.37 -17.60 1.40
C PRO A 52 -6.57 -18.54 0.51
N ILE A 53 -6.13 -18.06 -0.65
CA ILE A 53 -5.31 -18.83 -1.60
C ILE A 53 -3.91 -19.07 -1.03
N PHE A 54 -3.25 -18.03 -0.52
CA PHE A 54 -1.88 -18.07 -0.02
C PHE A 54 -1.72 -18.92 1.26
N TYR A 55 -2.74 -18.86 2.14
CA TYR A 55 -2.76 -19.56 3.42
C TYR A 55 -3.65 -20.84 3.42
N LYS A 56 -4.22 -21.19 2.25
CA LYS A 56 -5.10 -22.35 2.11
C LYS A 56 -6.27 -22.36 3.11
N ARG A 57 -6.86 -21.20 3.37
CA ARG A 57 -8.03 -21.04 4.25
C ARG A 57 -9.33 -20.92 3.43
N LYS A 58 -10.47 -21.12 4.07
CA LYS A 58 -11.78 -20.92 3.43
C LYS A 58 -12.03 -19.43 3.14
N PHE A 59 -12.70 -19.16 2.02
CA PHE A 59 -13.21 -17.83 1.71
C PHE A 59 -14.31 -17.43 2.70
N ILE A 60 -14.33 -16.16 3.07
CA ILE A 60 -15.33 -15.60 3.96
C ILE A 60 -16.29 -14.76 3.13
N LEU A 61 -17.54 -15.18 3.03
CA LEU A 61 -18.54 -14.61 2.11
C LEU A 61 -18.70 -13.09 2.28
N TYR A 62 -18.76 -12.57 3.51
CA TYR A 62 -18.91 -11.12 3.71
C TYR A 62 -17.69 -10.33 3.23
N GLU A 63 -16.46 -10.89 3.27
CA GLU A 63 -15.25 -10.27 2.72
C GLU A 63 -15.36 -10.14 1.19
N VAL A 64 -15.92 -11.15 0.52
CA VAL A 64 -16.17 -11.13 -0.92
C VAL A 64 -17.23 -10.09 -1.28
N LEU A 65 -18.33 -10.02 -0.53
CA LEU A 65 -19.39 -9.03 -0.75
C LEU A 65 -18.89 -7.59 -0.58
N LEU A 66 -18.09 -7.35 0.47
CA LEU A 66 -17.42 -6.04 0.65
C LEU A 66 -16.44 -5.75 -0.49
N GLY A 67 -15.75 -6.77 -1.01
CA GLY A 67 -14.91 -6.64 -2.19
C GLY A 67 -15.68 -6.22 -3.44
N CYS A 68 -16.87 -6.78 -3.67
CA CYS A 68 -17.74 -6.34 -4.76
C CYS A 68 -18.15 -4.86 -4.58
N LEU A 69 -18.40 -4.42 -3.35
CA LEU A 69 -18.72 -3.01 -3.08
C LEU A 69 -17.53 -2.09 -3.36
N VAL A 70 -16.29 -2.52 -3.08
CA VAL A 70 -15.07 -1.81 -3.51
C VAL A 70 -15.03 -1.65 -5.03
N VAL A 71 -15.33 -2.74 -5.78
CA VAL A 71 -15.36 -2.67 -7.25
C VAL A 71 -16.40 -1.65 -7.75
N VAL A 72 -17.58 -1.58 -7.12
CA VAL A 72 -18.59 -0.56 -7.46
C VAL A 72 -18.06 0.85 -7.24
N GLY A 73 -17.42 1.12 -6.09
CA GLY A 73 -16.79 2.41 -5.80
C GLY A 73 -15.71 2.77 -6.83
N LEU A 74 -14.87 1.81 -7.21
CA LEU A 74 -13.85 1.99 -8.26
C LEU A 74 -14.45 2.28 -9.64
N LEU A 75 -15.52 1.59 -10.03
CA LEU A 75 -16.17 1.82 -11.31
C LEU A 75 -16.72 3.25 -11.39
N LEU A 76 -17.28 3.77 -10.30
CA LEU A 76 -17.73 5.16 -10.21
C LEU A 76 -16.56 6.12 -10.43
N ILE A 77 -15.44 5.93 -9.68
CA ILE A 77 -14.25 6.77 -9.85
C ILE A 77 -13.74 6.69 -11.29
N PHE A 78 -13.59 5.49 -11.84
CA PHE A 78 -13.06 5.26 -13.19
C PHE A 78 -13.95 5.87 -14.29
N GLN A 79 -15.27 5.83 -14.11
CA GLN A 79 -16.23 6.36 -15.09
C GLN A 79 -16.21 7.88 -15.15
N PHE A 80 -16.06 8.57 -14.03
CA PHE A 80 -16.16 10.03 -13.94
C PHE A 80 -14.80 10.73 -13.99
N GLU A 81 -13.72 10.07 -13.58
CA GLU A 81 -12.36 10.60 -13.63
C GLU A 81 -11.58 10.08 -14.85
N THR A 82 -12.20 10.20 -16.04
CA THR A 82 -11.68 9.59 -17.29
C THR A 82 -10.31 10.10 -17.72
N GLN A 83 -9.96 11.31 -17.32
CA GLN A 83 -8.63 11.91 -17.56
C GLN A 83 -7.50 11.19 -16.82
N TYR A 84 -7.81 10.45 -15.73
CA TYR A 84 -6.83 9.78 -14.89
C TYR A 84 -6.79 8.25 -15.05
N LYS A 85 -7.41 7.70 -16.11
CA LYS A 85 -7.53 6.24 -16.32
C LYS A 85 -6.21 5.49 -16.15
N MET A 86 -5.12 5.99 -16.75
CA MET A 86 -3.82 5.35 -16.63
C MET A 86 -3.29 5.41 -15.19
N GLY A 87 -3.44 6.53 -14.51
CA GLY A 87 -3.07 6.68 -13.10
C GLY A 87 -3.83 5.71 -12.19
N ILE A 88 -5.15 5.56 -12.41
CA ILE A 88 -5.98 4.60 -11.69
C ILE A 88 -5.48 3.17 -11.90
N LEU A 89 -5.20 2.76 -13.15
CA LEU A 89 -4.70 1.41 -13.44
C LEU A 89 -3.34 1.13 -12.78
N ILE A 90 -2.44 2.10 -12.80
CA ILE A 90 -1.12 1.98 -12.16
C ILE A 90 -1.26 1.95 -10.63
N ALA A 91 -2.17 2.75 -10.05
CA ALA A 91 -2.47 2.72 -8.63
C ALA A 91 -3.07 1.38 -8.18
N LEU A 92 -3.95 0.78 -9.00
CA LEU A 92 -4.49 -0.56 -8.74
C LEU A 92 -3.40 -1.64 -8.80
N LEU A 93 -2.46 -1.55 -9.75
CA LEU A 93 -1.30 -2.43 -9.78
C LEU A 93 -0.45 -2.28 -8.51
N SER A 94 -0.23 -1.04 -8.06
CA SER A 94 0.47 -0.77 -6.81
C SER A 94 -0.25 -1.37 -5.60
N ALA A 95 -1.58 -1.24 -5.51
CA ALA A 95 -2.39 -1.85 -4.45
C ALA A 95 -2.30 -3.39 -4.46
N PHE A 96 -2.31 -4.01 -5.64
CA PHE A 96 -2.10 -5.45 -5.79
C PHE A 96 -0.71 -5.88 -5.28
N LEU A 97 0.35 -5.18 -5.68
CA LEU A 97 1.72 -5.46 -5.22
C LEU A 97 1.83 -5.31 -3.70
N SER A 98 1.19 -4.28 -3.12
CA SER A 98 1.09 -4.08 -1.67
C SER A 98 0.44 -5.26 -0.97
N ALA A 99 -0.66 -5.78 -1.50
CA ALA A 99 -1.31 -6.98 -0.98
C ALA A 99 -0.40 -8.21 -1.03
N VAL A 100 0.32 -8.40 -2.14
CA VAL A 100 1.24 -9.53 -2.32
C VAL A 100 2.38 -9.50 -1.30
N PHE A 101 3.08 -8.37 -1.16
CA PHE A 101 4.18 -8.32 -0.18
C PHE A 101 3.67 -8.41 1.27
N SER A 102 2.49 -7.86 1.57
CA SER A 102 1.86 -8.00 2.88
C SER A 102 1.60 -9.46 3.25
N LEU A 103 1.11 -10.27 2.30
CA LEU A 103 0.91 -11.70 2.49
C LEU A 103 2.22 -12.46 2.70
N ILE A 104 3.25 -12.12 1.96
CA ILE A 104 4.59 -12.69 2.12
C ILE A 104 5.11 -12.36 3.51
N ASN A 105 5.07 -11.09 3.92
CA ASN A 105 5.54 -10.63 5.22
C ASN A 105 4.74 -11.20 6.38
N GLY A 106 3.43 -11.36 6.23
CA GLY A 106 2.61 -12.03 7.23
C GLY A 106 3.00 -13.49 7.47
N LYS A 107 3.56 -14.18 6.45
CA LYS A 107 4.11 -15.53 6.60
C LYS A 107 5.50 -15.50 7.23
N LEU A 108 6.36 -14.58 6.81
CA LEU A 108 7.73 -14.44 7.32
C LEU A 108 7.76 -14.00 8.79
N ALA A 109 6.88 -13.09 9.17
CA ALA A 109 6.79 -12.55 10.54
C ALA A 109 6.58 -13.62 11.61
N LYS A 110 5.99 -14.75 11.25
CA LYS A 110 5.78 -15.88 12.18
C LYS A 110 7.07 -16.65 12.52
N SER A 111 8.11 -16.53 11.69
CA SER A 111 9.32 -17.36 11.80
C SER A 111 10.59 -16.54 11.96
N TYR A 112 10.56 -15.26 11.60
CA TYR A 112 11.74 -14.40 11.57
C TYR A 112 11.49 -13.09 12.31
N ASP A 113 12.59 -12.45 12.71
CA ASP A 113 12.55 -11.12 13.32
C ASP A 113 12.16 -10.05 12.29
N SER A 114 11.26 -9.14 12.69
CA SER A 114 10.73 -8.10 11.80
C SER A 114 11.78 -7.10 11.34
N VAL A 115 12.77 -6.78 12.21
CA VAL A 115 13.85 -5.85 11.84
C VAL A 115 14.72 -6.46 10.75
N VAL A 116 15.00 -7.76 10.88
CA VAL A 116 15.84 -8.47 9.91
C VAL A 116 15.13 -8.63 8.55
N ILE A 117 13.85 -9.00 8.56
CA ILE A 117 13.05 -9.05 7.33
C ILE A 117 13.10 -7.69 6.65
N SER A 118 12.73 -6.62 7.39
CA SER A 118 12.70 -5.25 6.88
C SER A 118 14.03 -4.80 6.32
N PHE A 119 15.13 -5.09 7.02
CA PHE A 119 16.47 -4.68 6.59
C PHE A 119 16.82 -5.26 5.21
N TYR A 120 16.65 -6.57 5.01
CA TYR A 120 17.00 -7.19 3.73
C TYR A 120 16.01 -6.84 2.61
N GLU A 121 14.73 -6.69 2.90
CA GLU A 121 13.73 -6.28 1.93
C GLU A 121 13.95 -4.83 1.47
N LEU A 122 14.19 -3.91 2.41
CA LEU A 122 14.47 -2.50 2.08
C LEU A 122 15.81 -2.37 1.35
N LEU A 123 16.83 -3.16 1.71
CA LEU A 123 18.10 -3.20 0.99
C LEU A 123 17.91 -3.70 -0.44
N GLY A 124 17.11 -4.75 -0.65
CA GLY A 124 16.74 -5.24 -1.98
C GLY A 124 15.98 -4.21 -2.79
N GLY A 125 15.00 -3.54 -2.15
CA GLY A 125 14.26 -2.43 -2.76
C GLY A 125 15.17 -1.28 -3.19
N LEU A 126 16.08 -0.85 -2.31
CA LEU A 126 17.08 0.19 -2.60
C LEU A 126 17.95 -0.19 -3.80
N PHE A 127 18.43 -1.44 -3.85
CA PHE A 127 19.25 -1.93 -4.97
C PHE A 127 18.50 -1.85 -6.30
N ILE A 128 17.25 -2.31 -6.34
CA ILE A 128 16.41 -2.28 -7.55
C ILE A 128 16.09 -0.84 -7.98
N LEU A 129 15.73 0.03 -7.03
CA LEU A 129 15.50 1.45 -7.32
C LEU A 129 16.77 2.15 -7.80
N GLY A 130 17.93 1.79 -7.24
CA GLY A 130 19.22 2.26 -7.70
C GLY A 130 19.50 1.84 -9.15
N CYS A 131 19.30 0.57 -9.48
CA CYS A 131 19.43 0.07 -10.87
C CYS A 131 18.46 0.79 -11.82
N PHE A 132 17.20 0.98 -11.41
CA PHE A 132 16.23 1.74 -12.19
C PHE A 132 16.71 3.18 -12.45
N LEU A 133 17.22 3.85 -11.42
CA LEU A 133 17.74 5.22 -11.54
C LEU A 133 18.95 5.31 -12.46
N VAL A 134 19.85 4.30 -12.44
CA VAL A 134 20.97 4.19 -13.39
C VAL A 134 20.45 4.12 -14.83
N VAL A 135 19.50 3.22 -15.09
CA VAL A 135 18.93 3.01 -16.44
C VAL A 135 18.24 4.28 -16.96
N GLN A 136 17.62 5.05 -16.07
CA GLN A 136 16.97 6.32 -16.41
C GLN A 136 17.95 7.50 -16.53
N GLY A 137 19.26 7.30 -16.33
CA GLY A 137 20.23 8.38 -16.29
C GLY A 137 20.02 9.37 -15.15
N GLY A 138 19.35 8.93 -14.07
CA GLY A 138 18.93 9.77 -12.96
C GLY A 138 20.02 10.09 -11.93
N PHE A 139 21.22 9.50 -12.04
CA PHE A 139 22.37 9.84 -11.17
C PHE A 139 23.06 11.10 -11.68
N THR A 140 22.37 12.23 -11.59
CA THR A 140 22.91 13.55 -11.93
C THR A 140 23.05 14.41 -10.69
N LEU A 141 24.03 15.30 -10.65
CA LEU A 141 24.22 16.24 -9.54
C LEU A 141 22.96 17.09 -9.27
N SER A 142 22.20 17.40 -10.33
CA SER A 142 20.95 18.16 -10.21
C SER A 142 19.87 17.41 -9.43
N ASN A 143 19.79 16.09 -9.56
CA ASN A 143 18.79 15.27 -8.87
C ASN A 143 19.13 15.03 -7.38
N PHE A 144 20.40 15.25 -7.00
CA PHE A 144 20.88 15.07 -5.61
C PHE A 144 21.30 16.40 -4.97
N ASN A 145 20.97 17.53 -5.58
CA ASN A 145 21.28 18.85 -5.02
C ASN A 145 20.24 19.24 -3.98
N PHE A 146 20.29 18.59 -2.81
CA PHE A 146 19.42 18.88 -1.69
C PHE A 146 19.86 20.17 -0.97
N GLN A 147 18.91 21.01 -0.60
CA GLN A 147 19.19 22.30 0.03
C GLN A 147 18.39 22.48 1.32
N GLY A 148 18.99 23.16 2.30
CA GLY A 148 18.31 23.58 3.53
C GLY A 148 17.60 22.44 4.26
N PHE A 149 16.29 22.50 4.36
CA PHE A 149 15.46 21.54 5.07
C PHE A 149 15.20 20.23 4.32
N ASP A 150 15.64 20.06 3.07
CA ASP A 150 15.42 18.82 2.30
C ASP A 150 16.03 17.60 3.00
N TYR A 151 17.22 17.75 3.57
CA TYR A 151 17.86 16.68 4.36
C TYR A 151 17.03 16.26 5.56
N LEU A 152 16.39 17.21 6.25
CA LEU A 152 15.51 16.92 7.38
C LEU A 152 14.27 16.18 6.91
N TRP A 153 13.62 16.64 5.85
CA TRP A 153 12.41 16.01 5.32
C TRP A 153 12.67 14.62 4.77
N ILE A 154 13.78 14.43 4.06
CA ILE A 154 14.20 13.10 3.58
C ILE A 154 14.51 12.17 4.77
N GLY A 155 15.18 12.68 5.80
CA GLY A 155 15.46 11.93 7.03
C GLY A 155 14.18 11.49 7.74
N ILE A 156 13.19 12.37 7.88
CA ILE A 156 11.88 12.06 8.47
C ILE A 156 11.14 11.04 7.60
N LEU A 157 11.08 11.26 6.28
CA LEU A 157 10.41 10.36 5.35
C LEU A 157 11.01 8.95 5.40
N GLY A 158 12.33 8.84 5.34
CA GLY A 158 13.02 7.56 5.33
C GLY A 158 12.96 6.81 6.67
N SER A 159 13.04 7.51 7.79
CA SER A 159 13.05 6.89 9.13
C SER A 159 11.64 6.74 9.72
N ILE A 160 10.98 7.86 10.01
CA ILE A 160 9.70 7.88 10.74
C ILE A 160 8.54 7.44 9.86
N CYS A 161 8.52 7.86 8.59
CA CYS A 161 7.42 7.58 7.68
C CYS A 161 7.60 6.30 6.85
N THR A 162 8.80 5.71 6.81
CA THR A 162 9.06 4.50 6.00
C THR A 162 9.61 3.35 6.85
N ALA A 163 10.82 3.46 7.38
CA ALA A 163 11.49 2.33 8.04
C ALA A 163 10.75 1.87 9.32
N TYR A 164 10.36 2.82 10.17
CA TYR A 164 9.64 2.50 11.41
C TYR A 164 8.27 1.86 11.15
N PRO A 165 7.36 2.44 10.34
CA PRO A 165 6.06 1.81 10.05
C PRO A 165 6.20 0.47 9.35
N PHE A 166 7.20 0.29 8.49
CA PHE A 166 7.45 -0.97 7.82
C PHE A 166 7.81 -2.09 8.81
N ILE A 167 8.76 -1.83 9.72
CA ILE A 167 9.13 -2.77 10.79
C ILE A 167 7.95 -3.04 11.72
N ALA A 168 7.23 -1.99 12.15
CA ALA A 168 6.08 -2.11 13.03
C ALA A 168 4.95 -2.94 12.40
N THR A 169 4.66 -2.71 11.13
CA THR A 169 3.65 -3.45 10.35
C THR A 169 3.98 -4.94 10.28
N ILE A 170 5.23 -5.29 9.96
CA ILE A 170 5.67 -6.70 9.93
C ILE A 170 5.60 -7.31 11.34
N ASN A 171 5.99 -6.56 12.37
CA ASN A 171 5.94 -7.06 13.75
C ASN A 171 4.50 -7.36 14.22
N ILE A 172 3.55 -6.49 13.88
CA ILE A 172 2.13 -6.67 14.21
C ILE A 172 1.53 -7.90 13.49
N MET A 173 2.04 -8.25 12.30
CA MET A 173 1.60 -9.45 11.56
C MET A 173 1.95 -10.78 12.26
N LYS A 174 2.74 -10.77 13.32
CA LYS A 174 2.89 -11.93 14.24
C LYS A 174 1.56 -12.28 14.92
N TYR A 175 0.73 -11.29 15.19
CA TYR A 175 -0.50 -11.40 15.98
C TYR A 175 -1.76 -11.20 15.14
N LEU A 176 -1.68 -10.41 14.08
CA LEU A 176 -2.81 -10.09 13.21
C LEU A 176 -2.62 -10.68 11.81
N SER A 177 -3.73 -11.01 11.15
CA SER A 177 -3.66 -11.44 9.76
C SER A 177 -3.27 -10.28 8.83
N PRO A 178 -2.59 -10.55 7.71
CA PRO A 178 -2.28 -9.52 6.70
C PRO A 178 -3.51 -8.71 6.27
N TYR A 179 -4.63 -9.39 6.10
CA TYR A 179 -5.90 -8.74 5.78
C TYR A 179 -6.33 -7.71 6.85
N THR A 180 -6.20 -8.04 8.14
CA THR A 180 -6.53 -7.10 9.23
C THR A 180 -5.62 -5.88 9.22
N VAL A 181 -4.33 -6.10 8.97
CA VAL A 181 -3.34 -5.03 8.89
C VAL A 181 -3.63 -4.12 7.70
N MET A 182 -3.82 -4.68 6.50
CA MET A 182 -4.18 -3.92 5.30
C MET A 182 -5.48 -3.13 5.48
N LEU A 183 -6.44 -3.71 6.18
CA LEU A 183 -7.68 -3.01 6.51
C LEU A 183 -7.44 -1.79 7.40
N THR A 184 -6.55 -1.90 8.39
CA THR A 184 -6.21 -0.78 9.28
C THR A 184 -5.44 0.31 8.53
N ILE A 185 -4.52 -0.08 7.65
CA ILE A 185 -3.78 0.85 6.77
C ILE A 185 -4.74 1.63 5.86
N ASN A 186 -5.89 1.07 5.50
CA ASN A 186 -6.91 1.78 4.71
C ASN A 186 -7.56 2.98 5.43
N LEU A 187 -7.21 3.27 6.67
CA LEU A 187 -7.51 4.55 7.30
C LEU A 187 -6.61 5.68 6.78
N GLU A 188 -5.42 5.35 6.26
CA GLU A 188 -4.48 6.30 5.69
C GLU A 188 -5.09 7.13 4.54
N PRO A 189 -5.78 6.56 3.54
CA PRO A 189 -6.47 7.32 2.50
C PRO A 189 -7.43 8.38 3.04
N ILE A 190 -8.10 8.15 4.16
CA ILE A 190 -9.02 9.13 4.75
C ILE A 190 -8.25 10.40 5.12
N TYR A 191 -7.20 10.26 5.91
CA TYR A 191 -6.38 11.40 6.32
C TYR A 191 -5.60 11.99 5.15
N GLY A 192 -5.06 11.13 4.27
CA GLY A 192 -4.28 11.55 3.11
C GLY A 192 -5.10 12.38 2.12
N ILE A 193 -6.30 11.97 1.77
CA ILE A 193 -7.19 12.72 0.87
C ILE A 193 -7.61 14.05 1.51
N LEU A 194 -7.99 14.05 2.80
CA LEU A 194 -8.34 15.27 3.51
C LEU A 194 -7.19 16.28 3.52
N LEU A 195 -5.98 15.81 3.85
CA LEU A 195 -4.78 16.66 3.84
C LEU A 195 -4.42 17.13 2.43
N ALA A 196 -4.53 16.27 1.42
CA ALA A 196 -4.25 16.63 0.04
C ALA A 196 -5.18 17.75 -0.44
N VAL A 197 -6.48 17.63 -0.20
CA VAL A 197 -7.47 18.68 -0.56
C VAL A 197 -7.21 19.98 0.22
N LEU A 198 -6.83 19.89 1.50
CA LEU A 198 -6.54 21.09 2.32
C LEU A 198 -5.26 21.82 1.88
N LEU A 199 -4.20 21.07 1.55
CA LEU A 199 -2.89 21.63 1.23
C LEU A 199 -2.75 22.04 -0.23
N PHE A 200 -3.27 21.22 -1.16
CA PHE A 200 -3.10 21.42 -2.61
C PHE A 200 -4.34 21.97 -3.30
N LYS A 201 -5.45 22.16 -2.55
CA LYS A 201 -6.68 22.85 -2.99
C LYS A 201 -7.16 22.40 -4.39
N ASP A 202 -7.06 23.31 -5.39
CA ASP A 202 -7.63 23.09 -6.71
C ASP A 202 -6.99 21.94 -7.51
N GLN A 203 -5.74 21.59 -7.21
CA GLN A 203 -5.05 20.45 -7.86
C GLN A 203 -5.61 19.08 -7.41
N GLU A 204 -6.22 19.03 -6.22
CA GLU A 204 -6.79 17.82 -5.63
C GLU A 204 -8.32 17.83 -5.59
N LYS A 205 -8.95 18.84 -6.21
CA LYS A 205 -10.41 18.86 -6.37
C LYS A 205 -10.87 17.82 -7.37
N MET A 206 -11.73 16.92 -6.91
CA MET A 206 -12.31 15.85 -7.69
C MET A 206 -13.81 16.10 -7.92
N THR A 207 -14.39 15.31 -8.82
CA THR A 207 -15.84 15.34 -9.05
C THR A 207 -16.61 14.86 -7.81
N PRO A 208 -17.87 15.27 -7.61
CA PRO A 208 -18.71 14.71 -6.54
C PRO A 208 -18.83 13.18 -6.61
N ALA A 209 -18.80 12.60 -7.80
CA ALA A 209 -18.84 11.16 -8.01
C ALA A 209 -17.58 10.46 -7.47
N PHE A 210 -16.41 11.09 -7.57
CA PHE A 210 -15.17 10.59 -6.95
C PHE A 210 -15.34 10.46 -5.42
N TYR A 211 -15.82 11.52 -4.75
CA TYR A 211 -16.01 11.49 -3.30
C TYR A 211 -17.02 10.43 -2.88
N PHE A 212 -18.10 10.26 -3.67
CA PHE A 212 -19.07 9.20 -3.41
C PHE A 212 -18.46 7.80 -3.56
N GLY A 213 -17.70 7.56 -4.62
CA GLY A 213 -16.96 6.31 -4.83
C GLY A 213 -15.93 6.05 -3.72
N ALA A 214 -15.17 7.07 -3.31
CA ALA A 214 -14.21 6.98 -2.21
C ALA A 214 -14.91 6.64 -0.88
N ILE A 215 -16.06 7.27 -0.57
CA ILE A 215 -16.86 6.94 0.63
C ILE A 215 -17.33 5.48 0.59
N ILE A 216 -17.78 4.98 -0.57
CA ILE A 216 -18.17 3.57 -0.71
C ILE A 216 -16.97 2.66 -0.38
N ILE A 217 -15.80 2.91 -0.95
CA ILE A 217 -14.60 2.11 -0.71
C ILE A 217 -14.22 2.16 0.78
N LEU A 218 -14.17 3.35 1.37
CA LEU A 218 -13.79 3.54 2.77
C LEU A 218 -14.83 2.93 3.74
N SER A 219 -16.12 2.97 3.40
CA SER A 219 -17.17 2.35 4.23
C SER A 219 -17.00 0.83 4.33
N THR A 220 -16.45 0.17 3.30
CA THR A 220 -16.17 -1.27 3.35
C THR A 220 -15.16 -1.64 4.43
N VAL A 221 -14.21 -0.76 4.70
CA VAL A 221 -13.22 -0.91 5.78
C VAL A 221 -13.91 -0.96 7.15
N LEU A 222 -14.78 0.01 7.40
CA LEU A 222 -15.52 0.12 8.66
C LEU A 222 -16.50 -1.05 8.84
N LEU A 223 -17.24 -1.39 7.79
CA LEU A 223 -18.16 -2.53 7.78
C LEU A 223 -17.46 -3.85 8.05
N ASN A 224 -16.28 -4.05 7.45
CA ASN A 224 -15.52 -5.26 7.69
C ASN A 224 -14.99 -5.35 9.14
N ALA A 225 -14.51 -4.25 9.70
CA ALA A 225 -14.12 -4.19 11.11
C ALA A 225 -15.32 -4.55 12.03
N TYR A 226 -16.50 -4.03 11.72
CA TYR A 226 -17.74 -4.33 12.44
C TYR A 226 -18.10 -5.83 12.35
N PHE A 227 -18.19 -6.41 11.17
CA PHE A 227 -18.55 -7.83 10.99
C PHE A 227 -17.53 -8.78 11.62
N LYS A 228 -16.25 -8.45 11.55
CA LYS A 228 -15.19 -9.26 12.15
C LYS A 228 -15.28 -9.27 13.69
N ASN A 229 -15.58 -8.13 14.30
CA ASN A 229 -15.73 -8.04 15.76
C ASN A 229 -16.98 -8.79 16.24
N ARG A 230 -18.08 -8.72 15.49
CA ARG A 230 -19.32 -9.42 15.84
C ARG A 230 -19.15 -10.94 15.89
N LYS A 231 -18.43 -11.53 14.90
CA LYS A 231 -18.13 -12.97 14.90
C LYS A 231 -17.21 -13.43 16.04
N LYS A 232 -16.41 -12.55 16.63
CA LYS A 232 -15.59 -12.88 17.80
C LYS A 232 -16.41 -12.92 19.11
N VAL A 233 -17.55 -12.26 19.15
CA VAL A 233 -18.44 -12.22 20.34
C VAL A 233 -19.38 -13.44 20.33
N GLU A 234 -19.66 -14.02 19.15
CA GLU A 234 -20.55 -15.17 18.97
C GLU A 234 -19.81 -16.53 18.99
N ALA A 235 -18.47 -16.54 19.11
CA ALA A 235 -17.61 -17.73 19.19
C ALA A 235 -16.95 -17.86 20.55
#